data_d0c5c627faa95f9cf6ef7ad2ff58fd37
#
_entry.id   d0c5c627faa95f9cf6ef7ad2ff58fd37
#
_cell.length_a   1.000
_cell.length_b   1.000
_cell.length_c   1.000
_cell.angle_alpha   90.00
_cell.angle_beta   90.00
_cell.angle_gamma   90.00
#
_symmetry.space_group_name_H-M   'P 1'
#
loop_
_entity.id
_entity.type
_entity.pdbx_description
1 polymer ?
#
loop_
_entity_poly.entity_id
_entity_poly.type
_entity_poly.pdbx_seq_one_letter_code
_entity_poly.pdbx_strand_id
1 'polypeptide(L)'
;YNLYRAGECVHTNFTVSLEKVINQFALEILNMPGGAKKIMIGTTEINRPGLHMAGYFEFFHEKRIQIIGKSEESFILRFTPEKAESRLREFFSRKPAAVIICRNLMVGDVYTKIANEYGVPLIRPGESTPDFTSALIAFLSLNLAPRVTRHGVLVEVYGEGILLLGESGVGKSETAIELINRGHRLIADDAVEIRRVSNKSLVGTAPDNIRHFIEVRGIGIINASRIFGTGAVKLTEKIDLVINMELWDVNKVYDRMGLENQTTSILGLEIPSLTIPVKPGRNLAIIIEVAAMNNRQKKLGYNAAKDLLQRLGMTEDADNMNSSSEAVDPF
;
A
#
# COMPACT_ATOMS: atom_id res chain seq x y z
N TYR A 1 2.60 4.24 -19.20
CA TYR A 1 3.31 3.07 -19.73
C TYR A 1 2.72 1.82 -19.11
N ASN A 2 1.97 1.04 -19.89
CA ASN A 2 1.45 -0.27 -19.48
C ASN A 2 2.56 -1.30 -19.71
N LEU A 3 3.13 -1.79 -18.61
CA LEU A 3 4.02 -2.96 -18.64
C LEU A 3 3.15 -4.21 -18.51
N TYR A 4 2.81 -4.84 -19.61
CA TYR A 4 2.21 -6.18 -19.62
C TYR A 4 3.31 -7.21 -19.36
N ARG A 5 3.29 -7.85 -18.21
CA ARG A 5 3.89 -9.16 -17.97
C ARG A 5 2.79 -10.13 -17.57
N ALA A 6 2.58 -11.14 -18.40
CA ALA A 6 1.77 -12.34 -18.15
C ALA A 6 0.65 -12.19 -17.09
N GLY A 7 -0.52 -11.67 -17.48
CA GLY A 7 -1.73 -11.72 -16.66
C GLY A 7 -1.91 -10.63 -15.59
N GLU A 8 -1.04 -9.62 -15.52
CA GLU A 8 -1.13 -8.53 -14.54
C GLU A 8 -1.58 -7.22 -15.18
N CYS A 9 -2.70 -6.67 -14.73
CA CYS A 9 -3.04 -5.27 -14.97
C CYS A 9 -2.39 -4.40 -13.87
N VAL A 10 -1.19 -3.88 -14.11
CA VAL A 10 -0.57 -2.92 -13.20
C VAL A 10 -1.06 -1.51 -13.52
N HIS A 11 -1.87 -0.94 -12.67
CA HIS A 11 -2.26 0.46 -12.74
C HIS A 11 -1.24 1.30 -11.95
N THR A 12 -0.54 2.22 -12.63
CA THR A 12 0.53 3.03 -12.03
C THR A 12 0.15 4.47 -11.70
N ASN A 13 -0.94 4.98 -12.26
CA ASN A 13 -1.36 6.38 -12.11
C ASN A 13 -2.74 6.47 -11.48
N PHE A 14 -2.79 6.42 -10.15
CA PHE A 14 -4.00 6.68 -9.41
C PHE A 14 -4.11 8.16 -9.06
N THR A 15 -5.34 8.65 -9.05
CA THR A 15 -5.66 10.00 -8.58
C THR A 15 -6.78 9.92 -7.54
N VAL A 16 -6.81 10.88 -6.64
CA VAL A 16 -7.82 11.02 -5.60
C VAL A 16 -8.54 12.34 -5.81
N SER A 17 -9.87 12.34 -5.81
CA SER A 17 -10.61 13.61 -5.89
C SER A 17 -10.41 14.43 -4.61
N LEU A 18 -10.35 15.75 -4.76
CA LEU A 18 -10.29 16.65 -3.62
C LEU A 18 -11.51 16.51 -2.70
N GLU A 19 -12.68 16.13 -3.25
CA GLU A 19 -13.88 15.78 -2.49
C GLU A 19 -13.62 14.65 -1.49
N LYS A 20 -12.90 13.59 -1.90
CA LYS A 20 -12.55 12.47 -1.01
C LYS A 20 -11.63 12.91 0.13
N VAL A 21 -10.70 13.85 -0.16
CA VAL A 21 -9.83 14.45 0.87
C VAL A 21 -10.67 15.26 1.87
N ILE A 22 -11.58 16.12 1.37
CA ILE A 22 -12.46 16.94 2.19
C ILE A 22 -13.31 16.08 3.12
N ASN A 23 -13.95 15.04 2.57
CA ASN A 23 -14.82 14.15 3.34
C ASN A 23 -14.04 13.31 4.38
N GLN A 24 -12.83 12.85 4.03
CA GLN A 24 -11.98 12.07 4.94
C GLN A 24 -11.61 12.84 6.20
N PHE A 25 -11.32 14.13 6.05
CA PHE A 25 -10.82 14.97 7.14
C PHE A 25 -11.88 15.98 7.63
N ALA A 26 -13.13 15.90 7.15
CA ALA A 26 -14.20 16.81 7.49
C ALA A 26 -13.80 18.30 7.37
N LEU A 27 -13.14 18.65 6.25
CA LEU A 27 -12.54 19.97 6.05
C LEU A 27 -13.60 21.03 5.75
N GLU A 28 -13.44 22.22 6.33
CA GLU A 28 -14.25 23.38 6.02
C GLU A 28 -13.85 23.97 4.65
N ILE A 29 -14.84 24.24 3.82
CA ILE A 29 -14.63 24.83 2.49
C ILE A 29 -14.78 26.35 2.60
N LEU A 30 -13.71 27.09 2.35
CA LEU A 30 -13.73 28.55 2.29
C LEU A 30 -14.02 29.05 0.87
N ASN A 31 -13.50 28.36 -0.15
CA ASN A 31 -13.75 28.64 -1.56
C ASN A 31 -13.61 27.34 -2.37
N MET A 32 -14.55 27.06 -3.29
CA MET A 32 -14.53 25.84 -4.13
C MET A 32 -15.02 26.15 -5.54
N PRO A 33 -14.22 26.78 -6.38
CA PRO A 33 -14.55 26.99 -7.77
C PRO A 33 -14.52 25.67 -8.55
N GLY A 34 -15.55 25.41 -9.34
CA GLY A 34 -15.60 24.25 -10.26
C GLY A 34 -15.96 22.90 -9.64
N GLY A 35 -16.09 22.80 -8.31
CA GLY A 35 -16.50 21.57 -7.59
C GLY A 35 -15.34 20.62 -7.28
N ALA A 36 -15.27 20.18 -6.02
CA ALA A 36 -14.20 19.35 -5.46
C ALA A 36 -14.02 17.98 -6.16
N LYS A 37 -15.09 17.44 -6.74
CA LYS A 37 -15.09 16.13 -7.43
C LYS A 37 -14.25 16.13 -8.69
N LYS A 38 -14.11 17.27 -9.35
CA LYS A 38 -13.35 17.39 -10.62
C LYS A 38 -11.86 17.62 -10.42
N ILE A 39 -11.45 17.99 -9.22
CA ILE A 39 -10.06 18.28 -8.90
C ILE A 39 -9.40 16.99 -8.44
N MET A 40 -8.44 16.51 -9.24
CA MET A 40 -7.77 15.23 -9.03
C MET A 40 -6.34 15.45 -8.53
N ILE A 41 -6.05 14.90 -7.36
CA ILE A 41 -4.72 14.90 -6.76
C ILE A 41 -4.00 13.61 -7.18
N GLY A 42 -2.84 13.74 -7.82
CA GLY A 42 -2.04 12.62 -8.36
C GLY A 42 -0.65 12.50 -7.74
N THR A 43 -0.37 13.23 -6.66
CA THR A 43 0.93 13.19 -5.98
C THR A 43 0.76 13.17 -4.46
N THR A 44 1.66 12.46 -3.78
CA THR A 44 1.76 12.49 -2.32
C THR A 44 2.56 13.69 -1.81
N GLU A 45 3.24 14.38 -2.74
CA GLU A 45 4.06 15.53 -2.41
C GLU A 45 3.18 16.75 -2.13
N ILE A 46 3.38 17.33 -0.99
CA ILE A 46 2.75 18.56 -0.55
C ILE A 46 3.80 19.64 -0.33
N ASN A 47 3.40 20.89 -0.35
CA ASN A 47 4.32 22.02 -0.28
C ASN A 47 3.90 22.99 0.83
N ARG A 48 4.89 23.61 1.45
CA ARG A 48 4.69 24.81 2.30
C ARG A 48 5.19 26.01 1.53
N PRO A 49 4.29 26.96 1.16
CA PRO A 49 4.61 27.99 0.17
C PRO A 49 5.40 29.20 0.71
N GLY A 50 6.12 29.08 1.81
CA GLY A 50 6.85 30.21 2.41
C GLY A 50 7.78 30.94 1.43
N LEU A 51 8.61 30.19 0.68
CA LEU A 51 9.49 30.76 -0.35
C LEU A 51 8.71 31.31 -1.54
N HIS A 52 7.62 30.66 -1.93
CA HIS A 52 6.77 31.14 -3.04
C HIS A 52 6.07 32.46 -2.68
N MET A 53 5.61 32.59 -1.44
CA MET A 53 5.04 33.85 -0.93
C MET A 53 6.10 34.94 -0.81
N ALA A 54 7.37 34.60 -0.69
CA ALA A 54 8.49 35.53 -0.78
C ALA A 54 8.83 35.96 -2.22
N GLY A 55 8.26 35.29 -3.24
CA GLY A 55 8.47 35.58 -4.66
C GLY A 55 9.45 34.63 -5.37
N TYR A 56 9.83 33.50 -4.76
CA TYR A 56 10.70 32.52 -5.39
C TYR A 56 9.89 31.33 -5.89
N PHE A 57 9.77 31.14 -7.23
CA PHE A 57 8.88 30.17 -7.85
C PHE A 57 9.60 29.13 -8.74
N GLU A 58 10.92 29.06 -8.70
CA GLU A 58 11.71 28.18 -9.59
C GLU A 58 11.28 26.71 -9.49
N PHE A 59 10.91 26.23 -8.29
CA PHE A 59 10.46 24.86 -8.03
C PHE A 59 8.99 24.78 -7.61
N PHE A 60 8.16 25.70 -8.14
CA PHE A 60 6.73 25.64 -7.90
C PHE A 60 6.09 24.51 -8.73
N HIS A 61 5.26 23.70 -8.09
CA HIS A 61 4.51 22.62 -8.73
C HIS A 61 3.01 22.84 -8.53
N GLU A 62 2.31 23.15 -9.60
CA GLU A 62 0.85 23.40 -9.63
C GLU A 62 0.01 22.21 -9.15
N LYS A 63 0.47 20.97 -9.41
CA LYS A 63 -0.26 19.73 -9.03
C LYS A 63 -0.16 19.40 -7.55
N ARG A 64 0.67 20.08 -6.78
CA ARG A 64 0.83 19.87 -5.34
C ARG A 64 -0.18 20.67 -4.54
N ILE A 65 -0.67 20.08 -3.46
CA ILE A 65 -1.41 20.80 -2.42
C ILE A 65 -0.44 21.71 -1.68
N GLN A 66 -0.84 22.97 -1.48
CA GLN A 66 -0.07 23.98 -0.74
C GLN A 66 -0.66 24.12 0.66
N ILE A 67 0.16 24.00 1.72
CA ILE A 67 -0.28 24.09 3.11
C ILE A 67 0.26 25.37 3.76
N ILE A 68 -0.64 26.23 4.18
CA ILE A 68 -0.37 27.48 4.89
C ILE A 68 -0.57 27.24 6.39
N GLY A 69 0.42 27.57 7.19
CA GLY A 69 0.38 27.58 8.64
C GLY A 69 0.68 28.96 9.21
N LYS A 70 0.91 29.02 10.55
CA LYS A 70 1.23 30.26 11.24
C LYS A 70 2.44 31.01 10.68
N SER A 71 3.45 30.27 10.20
CA SER A 71 4.69 30.88 9.68
C SER A 71 4.44 31.65 8.40
N GLU A 72 3.70 31.05 7.47
CA GLU A 72 3.35 31.66 6.19
C GLU A 72 2.41 32.85 6.38
N GLU A 73 1.40 32.71 7.24
CA GLU A 73 0.48 33.80 7.56
C GLU A 73 1.22 34.94 8.25
N SER A 74 2.01 34.67 9.28
CA SER A 74 2.83 35.68 9.96
C SER A 74 3.79 36.41 9.00
N PHE A 75 4.31 35.69 7.99
CA PHE A 75 5.18 36.29 6.98
C PHE A 75 4.42 37.30 6.10
N ILE A 76 3.24 36.92 5.62
CA ILE A 76 2.39 37.81 4.79
C ILE A 76 1.94 39.06 5.58
N LEU A 77 1.60 38.90 6.85
CA LEU A 77 1.18 40.00 7.71
C LEU A 77 2.29 41.04 8.00
N ARG A 78 3.54 40.80 7.65
CA ARG A 78 4.64 41.77 7.75
C ARG A 78 4.67 42.79 6.61
N PHE A 79 3.97 42.50 5.52
CA PHE A 79 3.91 43.42 4.38
C PHE A 79 2.80 44.46 4.58
N THR A 80 2.90 45.57 3.85
CA THR A 80 1.75 46.48 3.70
C THR A 80 0.60 45.75 3.00
N PRO A 81 -0.66 46.15 3.22
CA PRO A 81 -1.82 45.48 2.60
C PRO A 81 -1.67 45.29 1.09
N GLU A 82 -1.20 46.31 0.38
CA GLU A 82 -1.02 46.33 -1.07
C GLU A 82 0.05 45.31 -1.50
N LYS A 83 1.15 45.22 -0.76
CA LYS A 83 2.24 44.31 -1.04
C LYS A 83 1.85 42.86 -0.70
N ALA A 84 1.12 42.66 0.40
CA ALA A 84 0.55 41.35 0.77
C ALA A 84 -0.41 40.87 -0.32
N GLU A 85 -1.33 41.70 -0.78
CA GLU A 85 -2.25 41.37 -1.88
C GLU A 85 -1.48 41.02 -3.16
N SER A 86 -0.49 41.82 -3.54
CA SER A 86 0.34 41.55 -4.72
C SER A 86 1.04 40.17 -4.65
N ARG A 87 1.61 39.83 -3.48
CA ARG A 87 2.26 38.50 -3.27
C ARG A 87 1.28 37.36 -3.32
N LEU A 88 0.10 37.53 -2.73
CA LEU A 88 -0.96 36.50 -2.80
C LEU A 88 -1.45 36.34 -4.24
N ARG A 89 -1.66 37.40 -5.00
CA ARG A 89 -2.03 37.34 -6.42
C ARG A 89 -0.98 36.58 -7.24
N GLU A 90 0.30 36.87 -7.04
CA GLU A 90 1.41 36.18 -7.70
C GLU A 90 1.40 34.70 -7.37
N PHE A 91 1.18 34.30 -6.11
CA PHE A 91 1.08 32.93 -5.66
C PHE A 91 -0.15 32.20 -6.25
N PHE A 92 -1.35 32.78 -6.12
CA PHE A 92 -2.57 32.16 -6.62
C PHE A 92 -2.65 32.10 -8.15
N SER A 93 -1.97 32.99 -8.86
CA SER A 93 -1.88 32.96 -10.33
C SER A 93 -1.19 31.72 -10.86
N ARG A 94 -0.39 31.02 -10.03
CA ARG A 94 0.23 29.74 -10.36
C ARG A 94 -0.73 28.55 -10.30
N LYS A 95 -1.99 28.78 -9.88
CA LYS A 95 -3.09 27.81 -9.86
C LYS A 95 -2.72 26.48 -9.19
N PRO A 96 -2.29 26.45 -7.92
CA PRO A 96 -2.06 25.20 -7.20
C PRO A 96 -3.33 24.35 -7.15
N ALA A 97 -3.17 23.03 -7.06
CA ALA A 97 -4.29 22.08 -7.02
C ALA A 97 -5.29 22.38 -5.90
N ALA A 98 -4.79 22.79 -4.74
CA ALA A 98 -5.57 23.31 -3.62
C ALA A 98 -4.66 24.06 -2.64
N VAL A 99 -5.23 25.01 -1.91
CA VAL A 99 -4.59 25.70 -0.78
C VAL A 99 -5.33 25.33 0.51
N ILE A 100 -4.58 24.85 1.50
CA ILE A 100 -5.11 24.40 2.79
C ILE A 100 -4.54 25.29 3.89
N ILE A 101 -5.41 25.93 4.69
CA ILE A 101 -5.04 26.83 5.77
C ILE A 101 -5.30 26.13 7.10
N CYS A 102 -4.25 25.66 7.75
CA CYS A 102 -4.35 24.88 9.00
C CYS A 102 -4.63 25.73 10.23
N ARG A 103 -5.03 25.08 11.34
CA ARG A 103 -5.23 25.66 12.69
C ARG A 103 -6.43 26.60 12.79
N ASN A 104 -7.45 26.43 11.97
CA ASN A 104 -8.55 27.38 11.92
C ASN A 104 -8.10 28.85 11.81
N LEU A 105 -6.95 29.10 11.17
CA LEU A 105 -6.45 30.46 11.02
C LEU A 105 -7.49 31.30 10.28
N MET A 106 -7.83 32.45 10.88
CA MET A 106 -8.72 33.44 10.28
C MET A 106 -7.90 34.30 9.32
N VAL A 107 -7.93 33.90 8.06
CA VAL A 107 -7.32 34.72 6.98
C VAL A 107 -8.31 35.78 6.52
N GLY A 108 -7.78 36.91 6.13
CA GLY A 108 -8.61 38.01 5.63
C GLY A 108 -9.36 37.68 4.33
N ASP A 109 -10.45 38.37 4.05
CA ASP A 109 -11.28 38.18 2.84
C ASP A 109 -10.49 38.25 1.53
N VAL A 110 -9.31 38.88 1.57
CA VAL A 110 -8.39 38.96 0.44
C VAL A 110 -7.98 37.61 -0.09
N TYR A 111 -7.79 36.62 0.78
CA TYR A 111 -7.47 35.22 0.36
C TYR A 111 -8.62 34.58 -0.42
N THR A 112 -9.83 34.69 0.10
CA THR A 112 -11.01 34.11 -0.54
C THR A 112 -11.31 34.78 -1.87
N LYS A 113 -11.21 36.13 -1.92
CA LYS A 113 -11.39 36.92 -3.14
C LYS A 113 -10.40 36.51 -4.22
N ILE A 114 -9.11 36.48 -3.90
CA ILE A 114 -8.05 36.11 -4.85
C ILE A 114 -8.16 34.62 -5.27
N ALA A 115 -8.40 33.74 -4.32
CA ALA A 115 -8.60 32.31 -4.61
C ALA A 115 -9.76 32.08 -5.59
N ASN A 116 -10.87 32.81 -5.43
CA ASN A 116 -12.01 32.75 -6.34
C ASN A 116 -11.65 33.32 -7.74
N GLU A 117 -10.94 34.43 -7.81
CA GLU A 117 -10.51 35.07 -9.06
C GLU A 117 -9.64 34.13 -9.91
N TYR A 118 -8.72 33.40 -9.29
CA TYR A 118 -7.83 32.45 -9.98
C TYR A 118 -8.37 31.02 -10.08
N GLY A 119 -9.55 30.76 -9.51
CA GLY A 119 -10.19 29.45 -9.57
C GLY A 119 -9.51 28.41 -8.69
N VAL A 120 -8.91 28.79 -7.56
CA VAL A 120 -8.15 27.91 -6.66
C VAL A 120 -9.00 27.50 -5.47
N PRO A 121 -9.14 26.20 -5.14
CA PRO A 121 -9.80 25.74 -3.93
C PRO A 121 -9.07 26.23 -2.67
N LEU A 122 -9.83 26.72 -1.70
CA LEU A 122 -9.36 27.16 -0.41
C LEU A 122 -10.11 26.42 0.69
N ILE A 123 -9.39 25.69 1.53
CA ILE A 123 -9.96 24.74 2.49
C ILE A 123 -9.27 24.91 3.84
N ARG A 124 -9.97 24.60 4.94
CA ARG A 124 -9.47 24.84 6.29
C ARG A 124 -9.71 23.64 7.22
N PRO A 125 -8.64 22.96 7.70
CA PRO A 125 -8.70 22.03 8.83
C PRO A 125 -8.50 22.74 10.17
N GLY A 126 -9.05 22.12 11.23
CA GLY A 126 -8.84 22.59 12.61
C GLY A 126 -7.46 22.23 13.18
N GLU A 127 -6.87 21.15 12.67
CA GLU A 127 -5.66 20.52 13.19
C GLU A 127 -4.42 21.41 13.01
N SER A 128 -3.37 21.03 13.76
CA SER A 128 -2.07 21.65 13.59
C SER A 128 -1.47 21.32 12.22
N THR A 129 -0.62 22.23 11.69
CA THR A 129 0.02 22.01 10.39
C THR A 129 0.81 20.69 10.31
N PRO A 130 1.64 20.32 11.31
CA PRO A 130 2.36 19.01 11.27
C PRO A 130 1.42 17.82 11.30
N ASP A 131 0.41 17.83 12.18
CA ASP A 131 -0.52 16.71 12.34
C ASP A 131 -1.34 16.49 11.07
N PHE A 132 -1.95 17.55 10.54
CA PHE A 132 -2.70 17.48 9.29
C PHE A 132 -1.82 17.06 8.11
N THR A 133 -0.61 17.61 8.00
CA THR A 133 0.36 17.26 6.95
C THR A 133 0.68 15.78 6.96
N SER A 134 0.99 15.22 8.14
CA SER A 134 1.30 13.80 8.30
C SER A 134 0.12 12.90 7.95
N ALA A 135 -1.09 13.26 8.41
CA ALA A 135 -2.31 12.53 8.11
C ALA A 135 -2.66 12.59 6.61
N LEU A 136 -2.50 13.75 5.97
CA LEU A 136 -2.74 13.92 4.53
C LEU A 136 -1.76 13.11 3.69
N ILE A 137 -0.46 13.13 4.01
CA ILE A 137 0.55 12.32 3.31
C ILE A 137 0.23 10.83 3.45
N ALA A 138 -0.11 10.36 4.65
CA ALA A 138 -0.48 8.96 4.88
C ALA A 138 -1.71 8.55 4.06
N PHE A 139 -2.75 9.40 4.03
CA PHE A 139 -3.95 9.18 3.23
C PHE A 139 -3.66 9.15 1.73
N LEU A 140 -2.88 10.11 1.21
CA LEU A 140 -2.52 10.17 -0.21
C LEU A 140 -1.63 8.97 -0.58
N SER A 141 -0.65 8.60 0.25
CA SER A 141 0.22 7.44 0.02
C SER A 141 -0.58 6.14 -0.12
N LEU A 142 -1.59 5.94 0.74
CA LEU A 142 -2.45 4.76 0.66
C LEU A 142 -3.33 4.76 -0.60
N ASN A 143 -3.90 5.91 -0.96
CA ASN A 143 -4.85 6.00 -2.07
C ASN A 143 -4.19 6.09 -3.45
N LEU A 144 -2.97 6.63 -3.53
CA LEU A 144 -2.18 6.74 -4.76
C LEU A 144 -1.22 5.56 -4.95
N ALA A 145 -1.15 4.64 -3.98
CA ALA A 145 -0.26 3.49 -4.02
C ALA A 145 -0.45 2.67 -5.32
N PRO A 146 0.63 2.30 -6.00
CA PRO A 146 0.57 1.32 -7.09
C PRO A 146 -0.12 0.05 -6.61
N ARG A 147 -1.01 -0.49 -7.44
CA ARG A 147 -1.79 -1.69 -7.09
C ARG A 147 -1.89 -2.66 -8.25
N VAL A 148 -2.01 -3.93 -7.90
CA VAL A 148 -2.26 -5.04 -8.83
C VAL A 148 -3.29 -5.96 -8.23
N THR A 149 -4.17 -6.52 -9.05
CA THR A 149 -5.08 -7.58 -8.63
C THR A 149 -4.51 -8.92 -9.07
N ARG A 150 -4.41 -9.86 -8.13
CA ARG A 150 -3.97 -11.24 -8.36
C ARG A 150 -5.11 -12.21 -8.08
N HIS A 151 -5.27 -13.21 -8.94
CA HIS A 151 -6.12 -14.34 -8.63
C HIS A 151 -5.44 -15.18 -7.55
N GLY A 152 -6.11 -15.34 -6.41
CA GLY A 152 -5.55 -16.03 -5.25
C GLY A 152 -6.39 -15.84 -3.99
N VAL A 153 -5.85 -16.31 -2.88
CA VAL A 153 -6.47 -16.21 -1.55
C VAL A 153 -5.49 -15.53 -0.60
N LEU A 154 -5.96 -14.58 0.18
CA LEU A 154 -5.16 -13.96 1.25
C LEU A 154 -5.77 -14.30 2.60
N VAL A 155 -4.97 -14.92 3.45
CA VAL A 155 -5.33 -15.29 4.82
C VAL A 155 -4.29 -14.78 5.82
N GLU A 156 -4.72 -14.49 7.03
CA GLU A 156 -3.82 -14.24 8.15
C GLU A 156 -3.68 -15.52 8.98
N VAL A 157 -2.45 -15.98 9.14
CA VAL A 157 -2.11 -17.21 9.89
C VAL A 157 -1.10 -16.87 10.96
N TYR A 158 -1.48 -16.92 12.24
CA TYR A 158 -0.65 -16.54 13.40
C TYR A 158 -0.04 -15.14 13.30
N GLY A 159 -0.77 -14.18 12.69
CA GLY A 159 -0.30 -12.82 12.51
C GLY A 159 0.61 -12.59 11.29
N GLU A 160 0.80 -13.60 10.44
CA GLU A 160 1.49 -13.50 9.15
C GLU A 160 0.47 -13.50 8.01
N GLY A 161 0.55 -12.54 7.09
CA GLY A 161 -0.28 -12.53 5.89
C GLY A 161 0.28 -13.45 4.82
N ILE A 162 -0.49 -14.48 4.48
CA ILE A 162 -0.12 -15.53 3.53
C ILE A 162 -0.95 -15.37 2.25
N LEU A 163 -0.27 -15.10 1.14
CA LEU A 163 -0.88 -15.05 -0.18
C LEU A 163 -0.77 -16.40 -0.86
N LEU A 164 -1.89 -17.11 -1.00
CA LEU A 164 -1.98 -18.39 -1.70
C LEU A 164 -2.22 -18.15 -3.19
N LEU A 165 -1.30 -18.58 -4.02
CA LEU A 165 -1.38 -18.55 -5.48
C LEU A 165 -1.39 -19.96 -6.04
N GLY A 166 -1.84 -20.13 -7.27
CA GLY A 166 -1.90 -21.41 -7.96
C GLY A 166 -3.07 -21.48 -8.93
N GLU A 167 -3.11 -22.53 -9.74
CA GLU A 167 -4.15 -22.72 -10.73
C GLU A 167 -5.55 -22.82 -10.10
N SER A 168 -6.58 -22.54 -10.91
CA SER A 168 -7.96 -22.74 -10.49
C SER A 168 -8.20 -24.23 -10.18
N GLY A 169 -8.82 -24.50 -9.02
CA GLY A 169 -9.12 -25.88 -8.60
C GLY A 169 -8.00 -26.59 -7.85
N VAL A 170 -6.89 -25.93 -7.55
CA VAL A 170 -5.82 -26.55 -6.75
C VAL A 170 -6.14 -26.66 -5.26
N GLY A 171 -7.28 -26.10 -4.81
CA GLY A 171 -7.73 -26.21 -3.41
C GLY A 171 -7.45 -24.98 -2.54
N LYS A 172 -7.26 -23.78 -3.15
CA LYS A 172 -6.99 -22.53 -2.38
C LYS A 172 -8.13 -22.16 -1.44
N SER A 173 -9.36 -22.09 -1.95
CA SER A 173 -10.54 -21.68 -1.17
C SER A 173 -10.90 -22.73 -0.11
N GLU A 174 -10.79 -24.02 -0.42
CA GLU A 174 -11.01 -25.10 0.54
C GLU A 174 -9.98 -25.04 1.69
N THR A 175 -8.72 -24.75 1.34
CA THR A 175 -7.66 -24.57 2.34
C THR A 175 -7.93 -23.34 3.21
N ALA A 176 -8.42 -22.25 2.64
CA ALA A 176 -8.81 -21.05 3.41
C ALA A 176 -9.92 -21.36 4.41
N ILE A 177 -10.94 -22.13 4.03
CA ILE A 177 -12.03 -22.54 4.93
C ILE A 177 -11.48 -23.39 6.08
N GLU A 178 -10.60 -24.33 5.80
CA GLU A 178 -9.97 -25.14 6.85
C GLU A 178 -9.16 -24.26 7.81
N LEU A 179 -8.40 -23.28 7.29
CA LEU A 179 -7.67 -22.31 8.12
C LEU A 179 -8.62 -21.45 8.98
N ILE A 180 -9.75 -20.99 8.43
CA ILE A 180 -10.77 -20.26 9.18
C ILE A 180 -11.31 -21.12 10.33
N ASN A 181 -11.66 -22.38 10.07
CA ASN A 181 -12.14 -23.33 11.08
C ASN A 181 -11.11 -23.55 12.20
N ARG A 182 -9.83 -23.36 11.91
CA ARG A 182 -8.72 -23.48 12.86
C ARG A 182 -8.43 -22.16 13.60
N GLY A 183 -9.24 -21.11 13.38
CA GLY A 183 -9.16 -19.83 14.08
C GLY A 183 -8.34 -18.74 13.36
N HIS A 184 -7.96 -18.96 12.11
CA HIS A 184 -7.29 -17.96 11.28
C HIS A 184 -8.31 -17.05 10.58
N ARG A 185 -7.84 -15.99 9.93
CA ARG A 185 -8.72 -14.96 9.36
C ARG A 185 -8.57 -14.86 7.85
N LEU A 186 -9.72 -14.76 7.15
CA LEU A 186 -9.77 -14.50 5.72
C LEU A 186 -9.70 -12.99 5.45
N ILE A 187 -8.92 -12.60 4.46
CA ILE A 187 -8.91 -11.25 3.92
C ILE A 187 -9.61 -11.21 2.56
N ALA A 188 -9.21 -12.08 1.65
CA ALA A 188 -9.75 -12.14 0.29
C ALA A 188 -9.75 -13.57 -0.25
N ASP A 189 -10.77 -13.92 -1.03
CA ASP A 189 -10.82 -15.13 -1.87
C ASP A 189 -11.05 -14.71 -3.33
N ASP A 190 -10.55 -15.51 -4.27
CA ASP A 190 -10.60 -15.35 -5.72
C ASP A 190 -9.79 -14.16 -6.25
N ALA A 191 -10.00 -12.94 -5.77
CA ALA A 191 -9.25 -11.76 -6.20
C ALA A 191 -8.66 -11.01 -5.00
N VAL A 192 -7.35 -10.81 -5.01
CA VAL A 192 -6.61 -10.04 -4.01
C VAL A 192 -6.10 -8.76 -4.65
N GLU A 193 -6.61 -7.61 -4.20
CA GLU A 193 -6.05 -6.32 -4.57
C GLU A 193 -4.83 -6.03 -3.68
N ILE A 194 -3.66 -5.98 -4.28
CA ILE A 194 -2.38 -5.77 -3.59
C ILE A 194 -1.90 -4.35 -3.86
N ARG A 195 -1.55 -3.62 -2.80
CA ARG A 195 -1.04 -2.24 -2.85
C ARG A 195 0.35 -2.15 -2.26
N ARG A 196 1.24 -1.43 -2.92
CA ARG A 196 2.56 -1.11 -2.37
C ARG A 196 2.47 0.16 -1.52
N VAL A 197 2.33 -0.01 -0.20
CA VAL A 197 2.15 1.09 0.75
C VAL A 197 3.45 1.73 1.23
N SER A 198 4.58 1.03 1.01
CA SER A 198 5.91 1.57 1.31
C SER A 198 6.99 0.89 0.46
N ASN A 199 8.25 1.31 0.63
CA ASN A 199 9.40 0.65 -0.02
C ASN A 199 9.67 -0.78 0.47
N LYS A 200 8.98 -1.23 1.52
CA LYS A 200 9.20 -2.54 2.15
C LYS A 200 7.90 -3.31 2.43
N SER A 201 6.73 -2.77 2.04
CA SER A 201 5.46 -3.37 2.48
C SER A 201 4.41 -3.40 1.38
N LEU A 202 3.85 -4.57 1.18
CA LEU A 202 2.63 -4.80 0.41
C LEU A 202 1.47 -5.08 1.36
N VAL A 203 0.30 -4.54 1.03
CA VAL A 203 -0.94 -4.80 1.76
C VAL A 203 -1.97 -5.32 0.77
N GLY A 204 -2.61 -6.42 1.13
CA GLY A 204 -3.68 -7.03 0.35
C GLY A 204 -5.05 -6.78 0.96
N THR A 205 -6.06 -6.68 0.12
CA THR A 205 -7.48 -6.54 0.48
C THR A 205 -8.35 -7.22 -0.56
N ALA A 206 -9.59 -7.56 -0.19
CA ALA A 206 -10.60 -7.96 -1.17
C ALA A 206 -11.17 -6.71 -1.88
N PRO A 207 -11.50 -6.79 -3.18
CA PRO A 207 -12.38 -5.82 -3.83
C PRO A 207 -13.71 -5.68 -3.07
N ASP A 208 -14.24 -4.45 -3.00
CA ASP A 208 -15.43 -4.14 -2.17
C ASP A 208 -16.66 -4.99 -2.50
N ASN A 209 -16.84 -5.34 -3.77
CA ASN A 209 -17.99 -6.08 -4.29
C ASN A 209 -17.99 -7.59 -3.94
N ILE A 210 -16.83 -8.16 -3.62
CA ILE A 210 -16.67 -9.59 -3.28
C ILE A 210 -16.14 -9.81 -1.85
N ARG A 211 -16.06 -8.75 -1.06
CA ARG A 211 -15.52 -8.81 0.29
C ARG A 211 -16.27 -9.80 1.17
N HIS A 212 -15.53 -10.69 1.84
CA HIS A 212 -16.00 -11.76 2.72
C HIS A 212 -16.74 -12.90 2.01
N PHE A 213 -16.84 -12.89 0.68
CA PHE A 213 -17.39 -14.02 -0.06
C PHE A 213 -16.29 -15.02 -0.40
N ILE A 214 -16.64 -16.31 -0.37
CA ILE A 214 -15.81 -17.45 -0.79
C ILE A 214 -16.62 -18.28 -1.76
N GLU A 215 -16.00 -18.69 -2.87
CA GLU A 215 -16.60 -19.68 -3.77
C GLU A 215 -16.18 -21.08 -3.36
N VAL A 216 -17.15 -21.93 -3.08
CA VAL A 216 -16.93 -23.33 -2.69
C VAL A 216 -17.58 -24.24 -3.74
N ARG A 217 -16.77 -25.01 -4.42
CA ARG A 217 -17.24 -25.95 -5.46
C ARG A 217 -18.24 -26.95 -4.85
N GLY A 218 -19.40 -27.09 -5.51
CA GLY A 218 -20.48 -27.96 -5.07
C GLY A 218 -21.42 -27.38 -4.02
N ILE A 219 -21.07 -26.24 -3.40
CA ILE A 219 -21.93 -25.50 -2.45
C ILE A 219 -22.37 -24.16 -3.05
N GLY A 220 -21.46 -23.49 -3.78
CA GLY A 220 -21.70 -22.16 -4.33
C GLY A 220 -20.99 -21.06 -3.54
N ILE A 221 -21.53 -19.83 -3.61
CA ILE A 221 -20.95 -18.66 -2.94
C ILE A 221 -21.47 -18.56 -1.52
N ILE A 222 -20.57 -18.48 -0.54
CA ILE A 222 -20.86 -18.32 0.88
C ILE A 222 -20.29 -16.99 1.40
N ASN A 223 -20.89 -16.45 2.46
CA ASN A 223 -20.33 -15.30 3.18
C ASN A 223 -19.62 -15.76 4.45
N ALA A 224 -18.30 -15.71 4.45
CA ALA A 224 -17.47 -16.18 5.56
C ALA A 224 -17.79 -15.48 6.89
N SER A 225 -18.01 -14.17 6.87
CA SER A 225 -18.33 -13.40 8.08
C SER A 225 -19.66 -13.81 8.72
N ARG A 226 -20.63 -14.25 7.91
CA ARG A 226 -21.94 -14.72 8.40
C ARG A 226 -21.93 -16.15 8.91
N ILE A 227 -21.11 -17.02 8.29
CA ILE A 227 -21.04 -18.45 8.67
C ILE A 227 -20.10 -18.66 9.85
N PHE A 228 -18.90 -18.04 9.82
CA PHE A 228 -17.86 -18.27 10.81
C PHE A 228 -17.72 -17.14 11.84
N GLY A 229 -18.52 -16.07 11.69
CA GLY A 229 -18.48 -14.89 12.57
C GLY A 229 -17.53 -13.80 12.07
N THR A 230 -17.71 -12.59 12.62
CA THR A 230 -16.91 -11.41 12.23
C THR A 230 -15.44 -11.54 12.60
N GLY A 231 -15.10 -12.35 13.59
CA GLY A 231 -13.71 -12.64 13.97
C GLY A 231 -12.93 -13.47 12.95
N ALA A 232 -13.64 -14.17 12.05
CA ALA A 232 -13.05 -14.99 10.99
C ALA A 232 -12.59 -14.22 9.75
N VAL A 233 -12.84 -12.92 9.71
CA VAL A 233 -12.49 -12.06 8.57
C VAL A 233 -11.70 -10.85 9.01
N LYS A 234 -10.91 -10.30 8.08
CA LYS A 234 -10.14 -9.06 8.26
C LYS A 234 -10.20 -8.25 6.97
N LEU A 235 -10.19 -6.93 7.07
CA LEU A 235 -10.32 -6.05 5.89
C LEU A 235 -9.05 -5.99 5.05
N THR A 236 -7.91 -5.91 5.71
CA THR A 236 -6.60 -5.77 5.07
C THR A 236 -5.54 -6.53 5.85
N GLU A 237 -4.53 -7.03 5.16
CA GLU A 237 -3.37 -7.65 5.80
C GLU A 237 -2.10 -7.36 5.00
N LYS A 238 -0.97 -7.22 5.70
CA LYS A 238 0.35 -7.17 5.09
C LYS A 238 0.67 -8.53 4.48
N ILE A 239 1.28 -8.56 3.30
CA ILE A 239 1.73 -9.80 2.68
C ILE A 239 3.14 -10.10 3.17
N ASP A 240 3.29 -11.20 3.91
CA ASP A 240 4.54 -11.61 4.53
C ASP A 240 5.17 -12.82 3.84
N LEU A 241 4.35 -13.66 3.20
CA LEU A 241 4.78 -14.86 2.51
C LEU A 241 3.84 -15.13 1.33
N VAL A 242 4.40 -15.55 0.22
CA VAL A 242 3.66 -16.09 -0.93
C VAL A 242 3.79 -17.60 -0.93
N ILE A 243 2.69 -18.33 -1.06
CA ILE A 243 2.70 -19.78 -1.23
C ILE A 243 2.11 -20.13 -2.58
N ASN A 244 2.94 -20.67 -3.46
CA ASN A 244 2.55 -21.20 -4.76
C ASN A 244 2.08 -22.65 -4.58
N MET A 245 0.78 -22.88 -4.71
CA MET A 245 0.18 -24.21 -4.66
C MET A 245 0.14 -24.79 -6.06
N GLU A 246 0.76 -25.94 -6.27
CA GLU A 246 0.76 -26.64 -7.55
C GLU A 246 0.43 -28.12 -7.39
N LEU A 247 -0.18 -28.74 -8.39
CA LEU A 247 -0.41 -30.18 -8.36
C LEU A 247 0.94 -30.91 -8.34
N TRP A 248 0.99 -32.03 -7.59
CA TRP A 248 2.19 -32.84 -7.51
C TRP A 248 2.64 -33.31 -8.90
N ASP A 249 3.87 -33.00 -9.26
CA ASP A 249 4.52 -33.50 -10.46
C ASP A 249 5.67 -34.45 -10.07
N VAL A 250 5.64 -35.69 -10.55
CA VAL A 250 6.67 -36.71 -10.26
C VAL A 250 8.02 -36.38 -10.92
N ASN A 251 8.02 -35.57 -11.96
CA ASN A 251 9.22 -35.18 -12.69
C ASN A 251 9.90 -33.94 -12.12
N LYS A 252 9.24 -33.25 -11.15
CA LYS A 252 9.75 -32.02 -10.52
C LYS A 252 10.44 -32.34 -9.20
N VAL A 253 11.64 -31.80 -9.03
CA VAL A 253 12.34 -31.85 -7.75
C VAL A 253 11.82 -30.73 -6.87
N TYR A 254 11.33 -31.06 -5.70
CA TYR A 254 10.88 -30.09 -4.69
C TYR A 254 11.95 -29.91 -3.62
N ASP A 255 12.19 -28.66 -3.22
CA ASP A 255 13.10 -28.39 -2.10
C ASP A 255 12.56 -29.03 -0.81
N ARG A 256 13.31 -29.97 -0.25
CA ARG A 256 12.97 -30.66 0.99
C ARG A 256 13.61 -30.07 2.21
N MET A 257 14.67 -29.32 2.04
CA MET A 257 15.45 -28.76 3.15
C MET A 257 15.08 -27.32 3.47
N GLY A 258 14.43 -26.60 2.56
CA GLY A 258 14.07 -25.18 2.76
C GLY A 258 15.28 -24.26 2.83
N LEU A 259 16.37 -24.63 2.15
CA LEU A 259 17.61 -23.85 2.07
C LEU A 259 17.51 -22.72 1.06
N GLU A 260 16.76 -22.93 -0.02
CA GLU A 260 16.56 -21.92 -1.04
C GLU A 260 15.69 -20.78 -0.49
N ASN A 261 16.21 -19.57 -0.62
CA ASN A 261 15.44 -18.35 -0.32
C ASN A 261 14.71 -17.91 -1.60
N GLN A 262 13.63 -18.63 -1.94
CA GLN A 262 12.80 -18.24 -3.07
C GLN A 262 12.04 -16.96 -2.75
N THR A 263 11.92 -16.07 -3.75
CA THR A 263 11.13 -14.86 -3.66
C THR A 263 10.18 -14.73 -4.86
N THR A 264 9.13 -13.96 -4.67
CA THR A 264 8.20 -13.57 -5.74
C THR A 264 8.14 -12.05 -5.81
N SER A 265 8.40 -11.50 -7.00
CA SER A 265 8.33 -10.06 -7.22
C SER A 265 6.89 -9.61 -7.41
N ILE A 266 6.42 -8.69 -6.56
CA ILE A 266 5.10 -8.06 -6.66
C ILE A 266 5.28 -6.55 -6.54
N LEU A 267 4.86 -5.80 -7.56
CA LEU A 267 5.00 -4.33 -7.60
C LEU A 267 6.45 -3.85 -7.31
N GLY A 268 7.45 -4.64 -7.74
CA GLY A 268 8.87 -4.33 -7.54
C GLY A 268 9.36 -4.53 -6.10
N LEU A 269 8.66 -5.32 -5.30
CA LEU A 269 9.11 -5.81 -4.00
C LEU A 269 9.25 -7.34 -4.03
N GLU A 270 10.38 -7.83 -3.52
CA GLU A 270 10.67 -9.24 -3.38
C GLU A 270 10.07 -9.76 -2.06
N ILE A 271 9.08 -10.64 -2.16
CA ILE A 271 8.41 -11.26 -1.02
C ILE A 271 8.87 -12.72 -0.92
N PRO A 272 9.24 -13.20 0.27
CA PRO A 272 9.56 -14.61 0.47
C PRO A 272 8.47 -15.50 -0.12
N SER A 273 8.87 -16.56 -0.82
CA SER A 273 7.91 -17.49 -1.42
C SER A 273 8.29 -18.93 -1.21
N LEU A 274 7.29 -19.79 -1.20
CA LEU A 274 7.42 -21.24 -1.13
C LEU A 274 6.55 -21.89 -2.20
N THR A 275 6.99 -23.03 -2.73
CA THR A 275 6.16 -23.88 -3.59
C THR A 275 5.72 -25.12 -2.81
N ILE A 276 4.40 -25.29 -2.63
CA ILE A 276 3.82 -26.44 -1.94
C ILE A 276 3.11 -27.34 -2.95
N PRO A 277 3.63 -28.57 -3.16
CA PRO A 277 2.97 -29.55 -4.02
C PRO A 277 1.72 -30.12 -3.32
N VAL A 278 0.59 -30.01 -4.00
CA VAL A 278 -0.71 -30.50 -3.56
C VAL A 278 -0.88 -31.96 -4.02
N LYS A 279 -1.16 -32.83 -3.06
CA LYS A 279 -1.41 -34.24 -3.31
C LYS A 279 -2.60 -34.68 -2.46
N PRO A 280 -3.49 -35.57 -2.98
CA PRO A 280 -4.59 -36.10 -2.19
C PRO A 280 -4.11 -36.70 -0.85
N GLY A 281 -4.82 -36.43 0.23
CA GLY A 281 -4.51 -36.90 1.58
C GLY A 281 -3.53 -36.02 2.38
N ARG A 282 -2.99 -34.92 1.82
CA ARG A 282 -2.20 -33.96 2.58
C ARG A 282 -3.09 -32.88 3.22
N ASN A 283 -2.88 -32.62 4.49
CA ASN A 283 -3.53 -31.50 5.16
C ASN A 283 -2.76 -30.21 4.87
N LEU A 284 -3.25 -29.44 3.90
CA LEU A 284 -2.60 -28.20 3.45
C LEU A 284 -2.64 -27.11 4.52
N ALA A 285 -3.71 -27.03 5.33
CA ALA A 285 -3.82 -26.05 6.38
C ALA A 285 -2.68 -26.19 7.40
N ILE A 286 -2.38 -27.40 7.85
CA ILE A 286 -1.25 -27.67 8.76
C ILE A 286 0.09 -27.25 8.14
N ILE A 287 0.29 -27.57 6.86
CA ILE A 287 1.53 -27.22 6.16
C ILE A 287 1.68 -25.68 6.10
N ILE A 288 0.59 -24.95 5.83
CA ILE A 288 0.59 -23.47 5.77
C ILE A 288 0.82 -22.88 7.16
N GLU A 289 0.21 -23.44 8.21
CA GLU A 289 0.48 -23.02 9.60
C GLU A 289 1.97 -23.15 9.95
N VAL A 290 2.58 -24.28 9.63
CA VAL A 290 4.01 -24.51 9.87
C VAL A 290 4.87 -23.56 9.01
N ALA A 291 4.48 -23.34 7.75
CA ALA A 291 5.18 -22.40 6.87
C ALA A 291 5.15 -20.95 7.41
N ALA A 292 3.99 -20.50 7.91
CA ALA A 292 3.85 -19.20 8.54
C ALA A 292 4.74 -19.05 9.78
N MET A 293 4.72 -20.03 10.68
CA MET A 293 5.56 -20.05 11.87
C MET A 293 7.05 -20.07 11.53
N ASN A 294 7.45 -20.87 10.55
CA ASN A 294 8.85 -20.96 10.09
C ASN A 294 9.31 -19.63 9.44
N ASN A 295 8.46 -19.00 8.62
CA ASN A 295 8.74 -17.68 8.04
C ASN A 295 8.98 -16.63 9.14
N ARG A 296 8.16 -16.65 10.19
CA ARG A 296 8.34 -15.79 11.35
C ARG A 296 9.66 -16.04 12.08
N GLN A 297 10.08 -17.31 12.26
CA GLN A 297 11.38 -17.64 12.85
C GLN A 297 12.53 -17.14 11.98
N LYS A 298 12.44 -17.30 10.65
CA LYS A 298 13.45 -16.76 9.71
C LYS A 298 13.56 -15.23 9.82
N LYS A 299 12.44 -14.51 9.95
CA LYS A 299 12.44 -13.05 10.18
C LYS A 299 13.12 -12.65 11.50
N LEU A 300 13.04 -13.49 12.52
CA LEU A 300 13.70 -13.30 13.82
C LEU A 300 15.17 -13.74 13.81
N GLY A 301 15.70 -14.18 12.67
CA GLY A 301 17.10 -14.56 12.49
C GLY A 301 17.39 -16.06 12.71
N TYR A 302 16.40 -16.89 13.02
CA TYR A 302 16.59 -18.33 13.16
C TYR A 302 16.24 -19.10 11.89
N ASN A 303 17.16 -19.93 11.40
CA ASN A 303 16.94 -20.81 10.26
C ASN A 303 17.30 -22.25 10.63
N ALA A 304 16.27 -23.08 10.81
CA ALA A 304 16.43 -24.47 11.24
C ALA A 304 17.28 -25.31 10.28
N ALA A 305 17.18 -25.07 8.96
CA ALA A 305 17.97 -25.81 7.98
C ALA A 305 19.46 -25.44 8.08
N LYS A 306 19.80 -24.17 8.27
CA LYS A 306 21.18 -23.74 8.50
C LYS A 306 21.73 -24.30 9.83
N ASP A 307 20.93 -24.25 10.90
CA ASP A 307 21.31 -24.82 12.21
C ASP A 307 21.59 -26.33 12.10
N LEU A 308 20.75 -27.07 11.37
CA LEU A 308 20.95 -28.50 11.13
C LEU A 308 22.26 -28.76 10.37
N LEU A 309 22.52 -28.05 9.27
CA LEU A 309 23.76 -28.21 8.49
C LEU A 309 25.00 -27.89 9.32
N GLN A 310 24.93 -26.84 10.15
CA GLN A 310 26.01 -26.50 11.06
C GLN A 310 26.31 -27.63 12.07
N ARG A 311 25.29 -28.21 12.65
CA ARG A 311 25.42 -29.36 13.57
C ARG A 311 25.96 -30.63 12.89
N LEU A 312 25.71 -30.76 11.59
CA LEU A 312 26.24 -31.89 10.78
C LEU A 312 27.62 -31.63 10.23
N GLY A 313 28.24 -30.47 10.51
CA GLY A 313 29.56 -30.08 10.00
C GLY A 313 29.61 -29.81 8.50
N MET A 314 28.45 -29.47 7.87
CA MET A 314 28.32 -29.24 6.41
C MET A 314 28.32 -27.76 6.02
N THR A 315 28.86 -26.85 6.83
CA THR A 315 28.70 -25.40 6.66
C THR A 315 29.84 -24.71 5.89
N GLU A 316 30.93 -25.37 5.53
CA GLU A 316 32.09 -24.70 4.91
C GLU A 316 31.92 -24.37 3.42
N ASP A 317 30.95 -24.97 2.70
CA ASP A 317 30.82 -24.77 1.25
C ASP A 317 29.80 -23.68 0.85
N ALA A 318 28.91 -23.26 1.75
CA ALA A 318 27.85 -22.30 1.42
C ALA A 318 28.30 -20.81 1.43
N ASP A 319 29.31 -20.46 2.23
CA ASP A 319 29.84 -19.10 2.30
C ASP A 319 30.86 -18.80 1.18
N ASN A 320 31.50 -19.82 0.60
CA ASN A 320 32.43 -19.68 -0.52
C ASN A 320 31.76 -19.47 -1.88
N MET A 321 30.49 -19.85 -2.07
CA MET A 321 29.76 -19.58 -3.31
C MET A 321 29.28 -18.14 -3.43
N ASN A 322 29.11 -17.41 -2.31
CA ASN A 322 28.71 -15.99 -2.32
C ASN A 322 29.90 -15.02 -2.39
N SER A 323 31.11 -15.46 -2.09
CA SER A 323 32.31 -14.60 -2.14
C SER A 323 33.00 -14.58 -3.51
N SER A 324 32.61 -15.45 -4.46
CA SER A 324 33.21 -15.52 -5.79
C SER A 324 32.50 -14.65 -6.86
N SER A 325 31.44 -13.92 -6.50
CA SER A 325 30.75 -13.01 -7.45
C SER A 325 31.09 -11.52 -7.27
N GLU A 326 31.96 -11.15 -6.32
CA GLU A 326 32.43 -9.76 -6.13
C GLU A 326 33.93 -9.61 -6.29
N ALA A 327 34.46 -10.05 -7.39
CA ALA A 327 35.80 -9.59 -7.77
C ALA A 327 36.00 -9.79 -9.28
N VAL A 328 35.62 -8.81 -10.06
CA VAL A 328 36.35 -8.35 -11.26
C VAL A 328 35.73 -7.00 -11.67
N ASP A 329 36.33 -5.92 -11.23
CA ASP A 329 36.44 -4.71 -12.03
C ASP A 329 37.90 -4.39 -12.14
N PRO A 330 38.46 -4.26 -13.32
CA PRO A 330 39.46 -3.25 -13.54
C PRO A 330 39.29 -2.54 -14.91
N PHE A 331 39.31 -1.24 -14.84
CA PHE A 331 39.45 -0.20 -15.86
C PHE A 331 38.16 0.46 -16.32
#